data_5105f9eb35f62f468da39ec3f14b687d
#
_entry.id   5105f9eb35f62f468da39ec3f14b687d
#
_cell.length_a   1.000
_cell.length_b   1.000
_cell.length_c   1.000
_cell.angle_alpha   90.00
_cell.angle_beta   90.00
_cell.angle_gamma   90.00
#
_symmetry.space_group_name_H-M   'P 1'
#
loop_
_entity.id
_entity.type
_entity.pdbx_description
1 polymer ?
#
loop_
_entity_poly.entity_id
_entity_poly.type
_entity_poly.pdbx_seq_one_letter_code
_entity_poly.pdbx_strand_id
1 'polypeptide(L)'
;MLRGKHFPVIVLGLVLVLMVGVVNCTPSVSDGECDAVKAELDKANAELSELREVKAELDKAKAELAEVKAASLEELLRERRSVRDYADAPLTQDEVLKLLWAGQGTTRAWGGRTAPSAGALYPLELYLVAGNVENLAPGVYKYKPEENKLTHVKDGDVRAGLAAAAWGQACVREGAIDIVIAAVYERTTRKYGPRGETYVHIEVGHAAQNICLQATALGLGLVTVGAFNDAGVRIIVGMSQDEIPLYVIPVGRKT
;
A
#
# COMPACT_ATOMS: atom_id res chain seq x y z
N MET A 1 6.47 -22.26 -16.67
CA MET A 1 6.13 -23.28 -17.68
C MET A 1 5.52 -24.47 -16.96
N LEU A 2 4.20 -24.57 -16.98
CA LEU A 2 3.39 -25.69 -17.45
C LEU A 2 3.63 -27.08 -16.83
N ARG A 3 2.75 -27.46 -15.86
CA ARG A 3 2.20 -28.83 -15.78
C ARG A 3 1.10 -28.84 -14.71
N GLY A 4 -0.14 -28.56 -15.10
CA GLY A 4 -1.28 -28.51 -14.16
C GLY A 4 -2.65 -28.72 -14.81
N LYS A 5 -2.73 -29.40 -15.98
CA LYS A 5 -4.01 -29.59 -16.67
C LYS A 5 -4.53 -31.05 -16.74
N HIS A 6 -3.84 -32.00 -16.19
CA HIS A 6 -4.26 -33.43 -16.31
C HIS A 6 -4.74 -34.08 -14.99
N PHE A 7 -4.66 -33.38 -13.86
CA PHE A 7 -5.05 -33.96 -12.56
C PHE A 7 -6.58 -34.19 -12.38
N PRO A 8 -7.49 -33.31 -12.85
CA PRO A 8 -8.92 -33.54 -12.63
C PRO A 8 -9.54 -34.63 -13.51
N VAL A 9 -8.92 -34.95 -14.66
CA VAL A 9 -9.47 -35.94 -15.60
C VAL A 9 -9.19 -37.38 -15.14
N ILE A 10 -8.05 -37.60 -14.49
CA ILE A 10 -7.66 -38.94 -13.99
C ILE A 10 -8.54 -39.35 -12.80
N VAL A 11 -8.84 -38.42 -11.88
CA VAL A 11 -9.70 -38.71 -10.74
C VAL A 11 -11.15 -38.97 -11.17
N LEU A 12 -11.66 -38.23 -12.15
CA LEU A 12 -13.00 -38.44 -12.70
C LEU A 12 -13.13 -39.77 -13.44
N GLY A 13 -12.07 -40.18 -14.13
CA GLY A 13 -11.99 -41.47 -14.82
C GLY A 13 -11.99 -42.67 -13.89
N LEU A 14 -11.28 -42.57 -12.75
CA LEU A 14 -11.20 -43.65 -11.75
C LEU A 14 -12.54 -43.86 -11.03
N VAL A 15 -13.24 -42.77 -10.69
CA VAL A 15 -14.56 -42.83 -10.04
C VAL A 15 -15.62 -43.40 -10.98
N LEU A 16 -15.55 -43.13 -12.29
CA LEU A 16 -16.49 -43.67 -13.27
C LEU A 16 -16.29 -45.18 -13.51
N VAL A 17 -15.04 -45.64 -13.47
CA VAL A 17 -14.71 -47.07 -13.60
C VAL A 17 -15.17 -47.86 -12.38
N LEU A 18 -15.06 -47.32 -11.16
CA LEU A 18 -15.54 -47.91 -9.92
C LEU A 18 -17.08 -47.95 -9.86
N MET A 19 -17.78 -46.90 -10.32
CA MET A 19 -19.24 -46.89 -10.38
C MET A 19 -19.83 -47.93 -11.35
N VAL A 20 -19.19 -48.20 -12.47
CA VAL A 20 -19.64 -49.21 -13.43
C VAL A 20 -19.39 -50.63 -12.93
N GLY A 21 -18.35 -50.83 -12.08
CA GLY A 21 -18.07 -52.13 -11.46
C GLY A 21 -19.09 -52.58 -10.39
N VAL A 22 -19.73 -51.64 -9.71
CA VAL A 22 -20.69 -51.94 -8.63
C VAL A 22 -22.10 -52.29 -9.20
N VAL A 23 -22.43 -51.86 -10.40
CA VAL A 23 -23.76 -52.11 -11.01
C VAL A 23 -23.87 -53.49 -11.66
N ASN A 24 -22.74 -54.18 -11.97
CA ASN A 24 -22.74 -55.52 -12.59
C ASN A 24 -22.09 -56.59 -11.69
N CYS A 25 -22.59 -56.75 -10.45
CA CYS A 25 -22.31 -57.94 -9.68
C CYS A 25 -23.06 -59.11 -10.33
N THR A 26 -22.36 -59.87 -11.19
CA THR A 26 -22.81 -61.16 -11.64
C THR A 26 -22.61 -62.21 -10.51
N PRO A 27 -23.39 -63.29 -10.45
CA PRO A 27 -23.38 -64.26 -9.31
C PRO A 27 -22.08 -65.04 -9.12
N SER A 28 -20.96 -64.63 -9.67
CA SER A 28 -19.67 -65.35 -9.61
C SER A 28 -18.56 -64.60 -8.83
N VAL A 29 -18.87 -63.44 -8.23
CA VAL A 29 -17.90 -62.69 -7.36
C VAL A 29 -18.04 -63.19 -5.93
N SER A 30 -16.94 -63.54 -5.28
CA SER A 30 -16.95 -63.98 -3.89
C SER A 30 -17.33 -62.81 -2.94
N ASP A 31 -18.05 -63.09 -1.85
CA ASP A 31 -18.48 -62.07 -0.89
C ASP A 31 -17.29 -61.21 -0.37
N GLY A 32 -16.08 -61.82 -0.27
CA GLY A 32 -14.88 -61.13 0.17
C GLY A 32 -14.33 -60.07 -0.83
N GLU A 33 -14.54 -60.28 -2.13
CA GLU A 33 -14.15 -59.29 -3.16
C GLU A 33 -15.13 -58.11 -3.16
N CYS A 34 -16.41 -58.34 -2.94
CA CYS A 34 -17.39 -57.28 -2.78
C CYS A 34 -17.11 -56.39 -1.54
N ASP A 35 -16.70 -56.98 -0.45
CA ASP A 35 -16.36 -56.23 0.78
C ASP A 35 -15.09 -55.40 0.63
N ALA A 36 -14.09 -55.90 -0.09
CA ALA A 36 -12.87 -55.15 -0.42
C ALA A 36 -13.17 -53.91 -1.29
N VAL A 37 -14.02 -54.10 -2.32
CA VAL A 37 -14.43 -52.97 -3.20
C VAL A 37 -15.25 -51.93 -2.46
N LYS A 38 -16.12 -52.34 -1.53
CA LYS A 38 -16.85 -51.41 -0.64
C LYS A 38 -15.92 -50.61 0.24
N ALA A 39 -14.93 -51.26 0.88
CA ALA A 39 -13.96 -50.56 1.72
C ALA A 39 -13.13 -49.53 0.94
N GLU A 40 -12.72 -49.86 -0.29
CA GLU A 40 -12.04 -48.89 -1.17
C GLU A 40 -12.95 -47.74 -1.59
N LEU A 41 -14.23 -48.01 -1.85
CA LEU A 41 -15.21 -46.96 -2.20
C LEU A 41 -15.47 -46.04 -1.01
N ASP A 42 -15.60 -46.55 0.18
CA ASP A 42 -15.79 -45.76 1.41
C ASP A 42 -14.56 -44.89 1.69
N LYS A 43 -13.35 -45.42 1.50
CA LYS A 43 -12.11 -44.65 1.60
C LYS A 43 -12.03 -43.55 0.55
N ALA A 44 -12.36 -43.86 -0.70
CA ALA A 44 -12.38 -42.85 -1.78
C ALA A 44 -13.43 -41.75 -1.53
N ASN A 45 -14.58 -42.10 -0.95
CA ASN A 45 -15.62 -41.13 -0.57
C ASN A 45 -15.16 -40.24 0.59
N ALA A 46 -14.43 -40.78 1.56
CA ALA A 46 -13.84 -40.00 2.66
C ALA A 46 -12.80 -39.00 2.11
N GLU A 47 -11.87 -39.46 1.27
CA GLU A 47 -10.88 -38.60 0.61
C GLU A 47 -11.55 -37.51 -0.26
N LEU A 48 -12.65 -37.84 -0.95
CA LEU A 48 -13.42 -36.91 -1.73
C LEU A 48 -14.10 -35.82 -0.86
N SER A 49 -14.55 -36.21 0.36
CA SER A 49 -15.11 -35.27 1.33
C SER A 49 -14.07 -34.29 1.84
N GLU A 50 -12.88 -34.78 2.21
CA GLU A 50 -11.76 -33.93 2.63
C GLU A 50 -11.33 -32.95 1.53
N LEU A 51 -11.25 -33.43 0.27
CA LEU A 51 -10.92 -32.58 -0.88
C LEU A 51 -11.98 -31.49 -1.13
N ARG A 52 -13.26 -31.78 -0.85
CA ARG A 52 -14.33 -30.76 -0.94
C ARG A 52 -14.21 -29.69 0.13
N GLU A 53 -13.84 -30.07 1.35
CA GLU A 53 -13.61 -29.12 2.45
C GLU A 53 -12.42 -28.21 2.14
N VAL A 54 -11.28 -28.80 1.73
CA VAL A 54 -10.09 -28.03 1.32
C VAL A 54 -10.39 -27.09 0.16
N LYS A 55 -11.20 -27.53 -0.80
CA LYS A 55 -11.63 -26.69 -1.92
C LYS A 55 -12.50 -25.51 -1.42
N ALA A 56 -13.42 -25.74 -0.50
CA ALA A 56 -14.27 -24.70 0.07
C ALA A 56 -13.42 -23.66 0.83
N GLU A 57 -12.43 -24.10 1.62
CA GLU A 57 -11.49 -23.20 2.30
C GLU A 57 -10.63 -22.39 1.31
N LEU A 58 -10.15 -23.04 0.24
CA LEU A 58 -9.40 -22.36 -0.81
C LEU A 58 -10.25 -21.31 -1.54
N ASP A 59 -11.50 -21.62 -1.84
CA ASP A 59 -12.42 -20.69 -2.51
C ASP A 59 -12.79 -19.52 -1.57
N LYS A 60 -12.92 -19.77 -0.26
CA LYS A 60 -13.09 -18.74 0.76
C LYS A 60 -11.84 -17.85 0.87
N ALA A 61 -10.64 -18.44 0.96
CA ALA A 61 -9.39 -17.70 0.99
C ALA A 61 -9.16 -16.87 -0.28
N LYS A 62 -9.58 -17.37 -1.45
CA LYS A 62 -9.56 -16.61 -2.71
C LYS A 62 -10.55 -15.45 -2.71
N ALA A 63 -11.73 -15.61 -2.11
CA ALA A 63 -12.70 -14.53 -1.96
C ALA A 63 -12.18 -13.44 -1.01
N GLU A 64 -11.62 -13.83 0.15
CA GLU A 64 -10.97 -12.91 1.08
C GLU A 64 -9.78 -12.18 0.42
N LEU A 65 -8.96 -12.89 -0.37
CA LEU A 65 -7.87 -12.29 -1.15
C LEU A 65 -8.39 -11.34 -2.25
N ALA A 66 -9.56 -11.60 -2.81
CA ALA A 66 -10.18 -10.72 -3.80
C ALA A 66 -10.74 -9.43 -3.16
N GLU A 67 -11.23 -9.49 -1.91
CA GLU A 67 -11.62 -8.30 -1.13
C GLU A 67 -10.40 -7.48 -0.70
N VAL A 68 -9.27 -8.14 -0.40
CA VAL A 68 -7.97 -7.50 -0.11
C VAL A 68 -7.27 -7.02 -1.40
N LYS A 69 -7.79 -7.37 -2.56
CA LYS A 69 -7.22 -6.94 -3.84
C LYS A 69 -7.33 -5.43 -3.95
N ALA A 70 -6.17 -4.77 -3.81
CA ALA A 70 -6.04 -3.33 -3.99
C ALA A 70 -6.86 -2.90 -5.22
N ALA A 71 -7.66 -1.84 -5.08
CA ALA A 71 -8.40 -1.25 -6.19
C ALA A 71 -7.47 -1.09 -7.40
N SER A 72 -7.99 -1.32 -8.61
CA SER A 72 -7.18 -1.14 -9.83
C SER A 72 -6.67 0.30 -9.92
N LEU A 73 -5.59 0.52 -10.64
CA LEU A 73 -5.08 1.88 -10.85
C LEU A 73 -6.16 2.81 -11.42
N GLU A 74 -7.00 2.31 -12.33
CA GLU A 74 -8.09 3.06 -12.93
C GLU A 74 -9.16 3.46 -11.91
N GLU A 75 -9.47 2.59 -10.96
CA GLU A 75 -10.37 2.88 -9.85
C GLU A 75 -9.78 3.94 -8.94
N LEU A 76 -8.51 3.82 -8.54
CA LEU A 76 -7.82 4.82 -7.72
C LEU A 76 -7.78 6.19 -8.39
N LEU A 77 -7.50 6.24 -9.69
CA LEU A 77 -7.51 7.49 -10.47
C LEU A 77 -8.93 8.11 -10.51
N ARG A 78 -9.98 7.27 -10.59
CA ARG A 78 -11.38 7.71 -10.60
C ARG A 78 -11.84 8.19 -9.23
N GLU A 79 -11.40 7.55 -8.17
CA GLU A 79 -11.85 7.82 -6.80
C GLU A 79 -11.07 8.93 -6.10
N ARG A 80 -9.79 9.15 -6.47
CA ARG A 80 -8.96 10.18 -5.86
C ARG A 80 -9.67 11.55 -5.86
N ARG A 81 -9.85 12.12 -4.68
CA ARG A 81 -10.41 13.47 -4.46
C ARG A 81 -9.55 14.24 -3.45
N SER A 82 -9.61 15.58 -3.50
CA SER A 82 -9.10 16.42 -2.44
C SER A 82 -10.08 16.45 -1.28
N VAL A 83 -9.70 15.83 -0.15
CA VAL A 83 -10.48 15.73 1.08
C VAL A 83 -9.86 16.65 2.12
N ARG A 84 -10.66 17.45 2.80
CA ARG A 84 -10.22 18.45 3.78
C ARG A 84 -10.82 18.28 5.16
N ASP A 85 -11.84 17.44 5.26
CA ASP A 85 -12.53 17.11 6.50
C ASP A 85 -12.15 15.68 6.90
N TYR A 86 -11.70 15.53 8.14
CA TYR A 86 -11.18 14.26 8.64
C TYR A 86 -11.89 13.86 9.92
N ALA A 87 -12.11 12.56 10.08
CA ALA A 87 -12.53 12.00 11.36
C ALA A 87 -11.36 12.04 12.36
N ASP A 88 -11.67 12.28 13.63
CA ASP A 88 -10.68 12.21 14.72
C ASP A 88 -10.37 10.75 15.07
N ALA A 89 -9.56 10.13 14.21
CA ALA A 89 -9.14 8.75 14.36
C ALA A 89 -7.67 8.58 13.96
N PRO A 90 -6.90 7.72 14.63
CA PRO A 90 -5.48 7.55 14.37
C PRO A 90 -5.20 6.86 13.04
N LEU A 91 -4.01 7.10 12.50
CA LEU A 91 -3.39 6.28 11.47
C LEU A 91 -2.43 5.27 12.12
N THR A 92 -2.25 4.13 11.48
CA THR A 92 -1.20 3.19 11.87
C THR A 92 0.16 3.60 11.31
N GLN A 93 1.25 3.18 11.96
CA GLN A 93 2.61 3.41 11.41
C GLN A 93 2.81 2.77 10.04
N ASP A 94 2.19 1.62 9.78
CA ASP A 94 2.26 0.93 8.48
C ASP A 94 1.63 1.78 7.36
N GLU A 95 0.47 2.39 7.61
CA GLU A 95 -0.16 3.31 6.66
C GLU A 95 0.72 4.53 6.38
N VAL A 96 1.31 5.12 7.43
CA VAL A 96 2.24 6.25 7.29
C VAL A 96 3.45 5.87 6.44
N LEU A 97 4.09 4.74 6.73
CA LEU A 97 5.25 4.28 5.96
C LEU A 97 4.89 3.95 4.51
N LYS A 98 3.71 3.38 4.24
CA LYS A 98 3.21 3.14 2.87
C LYS A 98 3.03 4.44 2.09
N LEU A 99 2.51 5.50 2.72
CA LEU A 99 2.36 6.83 2.09
C LEU A 99 3.73 7.44 1.73
N LEU A 100 4.67 7.42 2.65
CA LEU A 100 6.01 7.97 2.44
C LEU A 100 6.78 7.16 1.39
N TRP A 101 6.66 5.83 1.45
CA TRP A 101 7.25 4.94 0.45
C TRP A 101 6.67 5.19 -0.95
N ALA A 102 5.36 5.40 -1.08
CA ALA A 102 4.76 5.74 -2.36
C ALA A 102 5.36 7.01 -2.97
N GLY A 103 5.67 8.02 -2.14
CA GLY A 103 6.29 9.27 -2.59
C GLY A 103 7.73 9.12 -3.04
N GLN A 104 8.59 8.46 -2.23
CA GLN A 104 10.05 8.45 -2.42
C GLN A 104 10.72 7.14 -2.04
N GLY A 105 9.98 6.03 -1.88
CA GLY A 105 10.55 4.74 -1.49
C GLY A 105 11.53 4.18 -2.51
N THR A 106 12.60 3.54 -2.04
CA THR A 106 13.59 2.86 -2.89
C THR A 106 13.02 1.57 -3.46
N THR A 107 13.13 1.38 -4.77
CA THR A 107 12.58 0.23 -5.51
C THR A 107 13.65 -0.59 -6.23
N ARG A 108 14.88 -0.11 -6.30
CA ARG A 108 16.00 -0.74 -7.00
C ARG A 108 17.26 -0.70 -6.17
N ALA A 109 18.10 -1.72 -6.28
CA ALA A 109 19.37 -1.80 -5.55
C ALA A 109 20.34 -0.65 -5.84
N TRP A 110 20.25 -0.02 -7.03
CA TRP A 110 21.04 1.16 -7.39
C TRP A 110 20.44 2.48 -6.87
N GLY A 111 19.39 2.45 -6.02
CA GLY A 111 18.77 3.62 -5.41
C GLY A 111 17.60 4.23 -6.19
N GLY A 112 17.09 3.55 -7.25
CA GLY A 112 15.90 3.99 -7.97
C GLY A 112 14.68 4.07 -7.05
N ARG A 113 13.90 5.16 -7.17
CA ARG A 113 12.74 5.45 -6.31
C ARG A 113 11.41 5.23 -7.02
N THR A 114 10.32 5.29 -6.27
CA THR A 114 8.93 5.19 -6.76
C THR A 114 8.56 6.34 -7.69
N ALA A 115 9.02 7.57 -7.42
CA ALA A 115 8.87 8.71 -8.30
C ALA A 115 10.09 8.85 -9.23
N PRO A 116 9.90 9.13 -10.55
CA PRO A 116 11.00 9.40 -11.46
C PRO A 116 11.67 10.73 -11.12
N SER A 117 12.99 10.77 -11.21
CA SER A 117 13.80 11.96 -10.96
C SER A 117 14.71 12.26 -12.14
N ALA A 118 14.86 13.54 -12.50
CA ALA A 118 15.74 13.98 -13.57
C ALA A 118 17.20 13.60 -13.26
N GLY A 119 17.78 12.74 -14.11
CA GLY A 119 19.13 12.25 -13.93
C GLY A 119 19.35 11.38 -12.69
N ALA A 120 18.30 10.87 -12.08
CA ALA A 120 18.30 10.12 -10.80
C ALA A 120 18.98 10.91 -9.66
N LEU A 121 18.75 12.22 -9.58
CA LEU A 121 19.40 13.10 -8.62
C LEU A 121 18.63 13.23 -7.29
N TYR A 122 17.35 12.86 -7.28
CA TYR A 122 16.49 12.76 -6.10
C TYR A 122 16.60 13.96 -5.13
N PRO A 123 16.22 15.18 -5.58
CA PRO A 123 16.29 16.38 -4.75
C PRO A 123 15.30 16.40 -3.59
N LEU A 124 14.28 15.56 -3.61
CA LEU A 124 13.18 15.62 -2.64
C LEU A 124 13.52 14.96 -1.31
N GLU A 125 13.09 15.63 -0.24
CA GLU A 125 13.10 15.16 1.14
C GLU A 125 11.66 15.11 1.65
N LEU A 126 11.30 14.04 2.37
CA LEU A 126 9.99 13.90 2.98
C LEU A 126 10.07 14.02 4.50
N TYR A 127 9.19 14.84 5.05
CA TYR A 127 8.99 14.97 6.48
C TYR A 127 7.58 14.52 6.86
N LEU A 128 7.46 13.86 7.99
CA LEU A 128 6.21 13.53 8.65
C LEU A 128 6.04 14.46 9.84
N VAL A 129 4.95 15.19 9.90
CA VAL A 129 4.43 15.84 11.10
C VAL A 129 3.36 14.91 11.67
N ALA A 130 3.69 14.20 12.73
CA ALA A 130 2.79 13.24 13.37
C ALA A 130 2.00 13.92 14.48
N GLY A 131 0.68 13.81 14.43
CA GLY A 131 -0.21 14.27 15.48
C GLY A 131 -0.98 13.12 16.14
N ASN A 132 -1.66 12.29 15.36
CA ASN A 132 -2.47 11.17 15.83
C ASN A 132 -2.10 9.88 15.07
N VAL A 133 -1.05 9.20 15.51
CA VAL A 133 -0.53 7.93 14.92
C VAL A 133 -0.37 6.89 16.02
N GLU A 134 -0.86 5.68 15.80
CA GLU A 134 -0.72 4.57 16.74
C GLU A 134 0.76 4.25 17.00
N ASN A 135 1.13 4.15 18.28
CA ASN A 135 2.48 3.81 18.74
C ASN A 135 3.61 4.71 18.22
N LEU A 136 3.29 5.94 17.78
CA LEU A 136 4.26 6.95 17.39
C LEU A 136 3.98 8.24 18.17
N ALA A 137 4.96 8.76 18.90
CA ALA A 137 4.80 10.02 19.63
C ALA A 137 4.54 11.19 18.67
N PRO A 138 3.69 12.16 19.07
CA PRO A 138 3.55 13.39 18.30
C PRO A 138 4.89 14.10 18.13
N GLY A 139 5.19 14.50 16.89
CA GLY A 139 6.50 15.10 16.58
C GLY A 139 6.76 15.23 15.09
N VAL A 140 7.96 15.66 14.78
CA VAL A 140 8.44 15.72 13.39
C VAL A 140 9.48 14.64 13.16
N TYR A 141 9.33 13.96 12.04
CA TYR A 141 10.23 12.88 11.62
C TYR A 141 10.65 13.08 10.16
N LYS A 142 11.90 12.76 9.84
CA LYS A 142 12.39 12.73 8.47
C LYS A 142 12.39 11.30 7.94
N TYR A 143 11.85 11.10 6.75
CA TYR A 143 11.82 9.79 6.10
C TYR A 143 13.18 9.44 5.48
N LYS A 144 13.61 8.21 5.67
CA LYS A 144 14.83 7.62 5.10
C LYS A 144 14.44 6.57 4.05
N PRO A 145 14.47 6.91 2.75
CA PRO A 145 13.99 6.02 1.68
C PRO A 145 14.71 4.69 1.60
N GLU A 146 16.03 4.68 1.83
CA GLU A 146 16.88 3.49 1.72
C GLU A 146 16.55 2.43 2.78
N GLU A 147 16.12 2.88 3.96
CA GLU A 147 15.81 2.02 5.10
C GLU A 147 14.30 1.82 5.30
N ASN A 148 13.48 2.58 4.57
CA ASN A 148 12.05 2.71 4.79
C ASN A 148 11.70 3.02 6.26
N LYS A 149 12.40 4.00 6.86
CA LYS A 149 12.29 4.35 8.28
C LYS A 149 12.11 5.83 8.51
N LEU A 150 11.66 6.17 9.71
CA LEU A 150 11.55 7.52 10.24
C LEU A 150 12.73 7.81 11.16
N THR A 151 13.35 8.99 10.98
CA THR A 151 14.34 9.54 11.90
C THR A 151 13.70 10.73 12.63
N HIS A 152 13.72 10.71 13.95
CA HIS A 152 13.17 11.78 14.79
C HIS A 152 13.93 13.11 14.56
N VAL A 153 13.18 14.20 14.44
CA VAL A 153 13.69 15.57 14.24
C VAL A 153 13.33 16.47 15.41
N LYS A 154 12.06 16.43 15.86
CA LYS A 154 11.55 17.35 16.89
C LYS A 154 10.38 16.73 17.64
N ASP A 155 10.29 16.97 18.95
CA ASP A 155 9.18 16.54 19.79
C ASP A 155 7.99 17.49 19.72
N GLY A 156 6.82 16.94 20.04
CA GLY A 156 5.56 17.66 20.23
C GLY A 156 4.73 17.84 18.97
N ASP A 157 3.44 18.00 19.16
CA ASP A 157 2.49 18.24 18.07
C ASP A 157 2.64 19.67 17.53
N VAL A 158 3.15 19.78 16.32
CA VAL A 158 3.39 21.09 15.67
C VAL A 158 2.33 21.43 14.61
N ARG A 159 1.28 20.61 14.43
CA ARG A 159 0.23 20.82 13.40
C ARG A 159 -0.44 22.19 13.51
N ALA A 160 -0.71 22.69 14.72
CA ALA A 160 -1.29 24.01 14.90
C ALA A 160 -0.38 25.14 14.35
N GLY A 161 0.92 25.05 14.63
CA GLY A 161 1.92 25.98 14.08
C GLY A 161 2.05 25.85 12.56
N LEU A 162 2.05 24.61 12.04
CA LEU A 162 2.10 24.34 10.60
C LEU A 162 0.87 24.90 9.89
N ALA A 163 -0.33 24.72 10.46
CA ALA A 163 -1.56 25.32 9.95
C ALA A 163 -1.49 26.84 9.92
N ALA A 164 -0.95 27.48 10.97
CA ALA A 164 -0.75 28.92 10.99
C ALA A 164 0.19 29.40 9.87
N ALA A 165 1.29 28.67 9.62
CA ALA A 165 2.19 28.93 8.49
C ALA A 165 1.51 28.68 7.14
N ALA A 166 0.52 27.80 7.08
CA ALA A 166 -0.33 27.51 5.92
C ALA A 166 -1.60 28.38 5.87
N TRP A 167 -1.51 29.62 6.31
CA TRP A 167 -2.59 30.63 6.27
C TRP A 167 -3.87 30.21 7.02
N GLY A 168 -3.72 29.42 8.09
CA GLY A 168 -4.82 29.00 8.96
C GLY A 168 -5.68 27.87 8.38
N GLN A 169 -5.20 27.15 7.37
CA GLN A 169 -5.97 26.06 6.76
C GLN A 169 -6.29 24.96 7.79
N ALA A 170 -7.60 24.74 8.04
CA ALA A 170 -8.09 23.81 9.05
C ALA A 170 -7.63 22.37 8.79
N CYS A 171 -7.63 21.94 7.52
CA CYS A 171 -7.21 20.59 7.15
C CYS A 171 -5.77 20.25 7.61
N VAL A 172 -4.84 21.23 7.66
CA VAL A 172 -3.48 21.03 8.15
C VAL A 172 -3.46 20.83 9.68
N ARG A 173 -4.37 21.47 10.41
CA ARG A 173 -4.48 21.29 11.87
C ARG A 173 -5.19 19.99 12.23
N GLU A 174 -6.15 19.56 11.43
CA GLU A 174 -7.11 18.50 11.73
C GLU A 174 -6.73 17.14 11.13
N GLY A 175 -5.80 17.11 10.16
CA GLY A 175 -5.22 15.87 9.67
C GLY A 175 -4.58 15.07 10.80
N ALA A 176 -4.67 13.74 10.76
CA ALA A 176 -3.95 12.90 11.73
C ALA A 176 -2.43 13.09 11.60
N ILE A 177 -1.97 13.36 10.39
CA ILE A 177 -0.59 13.69 10.03
C ILE A 177 -0.56 14.76 8.95
N ASP A 178 0.61 15.40 8.78
CA ASP A 178 0.97 16.11 7.55
C ASP A 178 2.25 15.53 6.96
N ILE A 179 2.28 15.30 5.66
CA ILE A 179 3.50 14.99 4.92
C ILE A 179 3.98 16.28 4.29
N VAL A 180 5.20 16.71 4.61
CA VAL A 180 5.80 17.87 3.98
C VAL A 180 6.85 17.41 2.98
N ILE A 181 6.69 17.81 1.71
CA ILE A 181 7.68 17.57 0.67
C ILE A 181 8.53 18.81 0.54
N ALA A 182 9.82 18.65 0.80
CA ALA A 182 10.84 19.67 0.59
C ALA A 182 11.82 19.26 -0.52
N ALA A 183 12.59 20.20 -1.03
CA ALA A 183 13.62 19.93 -2.02
C ALA A 183 14.93 20.65 -1.70
N VAL A 184 16.04 19.97 -1.97
CA VAL A 184 17.39 20.53 -2.10
C VAL A 184 17.65 20.77 -3.59
N TYR A 185 17.32 21.97 -4.05
CA TYR A 185 17.38 22.34 -5.48
C TYR A 185 18.77 22.12 -6.09
N GLU A 186 19.82 22.39 -5.31
CA GLU A 186 21.19 22.31 -5.77
C GLU A 186 21.56 20.92 -6.30
N ARG A 187 20.95 19.86 -5.77
CA ARG A 187 21.18 18.49 -6.29
C ARG A 187 20.87 18.37 -7.78
N THR A 188 19.86 19.10 -8.26
CA THR A 188 19.42 19.07 -9.66
C THR A 188 20.00 20.22 -10.47
N THR A 189 20.03 21.46 -9.93
CA THR A 189 20.52 22.64 -10.64
C THR A 189 22.02 22.61 -10.89
N ARG A 190 22.80 21.94 -10.04
CA ARG A 190 24.24 21.71 -10.28
C ARG A 190 24.52 21.02 -11.62
N LYS A 191 23.61 20.11 -12.07
CA LYS A 191 23.73 19.41 -13.35
C LYS A 191 23.01 20.12 -14.51
N TYR A 192 21.85 20.69 -14.24
CA TYR A 192 20.93 21.19 -15.30
C TYR A 192 20.80 22.71 -15.33
N GLY A 193 21.59 23.43 -14.50
CA GLY A 193 21.49 24.89 -14.39
C GLY A 193 20.09 25.35 -13.98
N PRO A 194 19.63 26.53 -14.44
CA PRO A 194 18.31 27.06 -14.07
C PRO A 194 17.13 26.14 -14.45
N ARG A 195 17.27 25.33 -15.50
CA ARG A 195 16.24 24.38 -15.89
C ARG A 195 15.99 23.30 -14.82
N GLY A 196 16.97 23.06 -13.97
CA GLY A 196 16.87 22.11 -12.84
C GLY A 196 15.74 22.44 -11.88
N GLU A 197 15.40 23.71 -11.66
CA GLU A 197 14.27 24.13 -10.82
C GLU A 197 12.93 23.59 -11.36
N THR A 198 12.72 23.71 -12.67
CA THR A 198 11.54 23.14 -13.33
C THR A 198 11.46 21.62 -13.14
N TYR A 199 12.60 20.92 -13.20
CA TYR A 199 12.63 19.47 -13.01
C TYR A 199 12.27 19.08 -11.58
N VAL A 200 12.72 19.84 -10.58
CA VAL A 200 12.32 19.64 -9.17
C VAL A 200 10.80 19.82 -9.02
N HIS A 201 10.19 20.86 -9.62
CA HIS A 201 8.75 21.08 -9.54
C HIS A 201 7.94 19.97 -10.23
N ILE A 202 8.44 19.43 -11.34
CA ILE A 202 7.83 18.27 -12.00
C ILE A 202 7.89 17.04 -11.09
N GLU A 203 9.04 16.79 -10.48
CA GLU A 203 9.26 15.62 -9.60
C GLU A 203 8.37 15.66 -8.36
N VAL A 204 8.19 16.84 -7.75
CA VAL A 204 7.31 16.96 -6.56
C VAL A 204 5.87 16.63 -6.90
N GLY A 205 5.40 16.99 -8.12
CA GLY A 205 4.09 16.58 -8.61
C GLY A 205 3.94 15.06 -8.75
N HIS A 206 4.98 14.39 -9.27
CA HIS A 206 5.00 12.93 -9.37
C HIS A 206 4.92 12.26 -7.99
N ALA A 207 5.75 12.69 -7.05
CA ALA A 207 5.76 12.16 -5.68
C ALA A 207 4.43 12.39 -4.96
N ALA A 208 3.88 13.60 -5.06
CA ALA A 208 2.60 13.96 -4.46
C ALA A 208 1.45 13.12 -5.03
N GLN A 209 1.41 12.89 -6.34
CA GLN A 209 0.37 12.06 -6.97
C GLN A 209 0.47 10.60 -6.52
N ASN A 210 1.68 10.05 -6.36
CA ASN A 210 1.86 8.70 -5.81
C ASN A 210 1.30 8.60 -4.39
N ILE A 211 1.56 9.60 -3.54
CA ILE A 211 0.99 9.68 -2.18
C ILE A 211 -0.54 9.75 -2.24
N CYS A 212 -1.10 10.56 -3.16
CA CYS A 212 -2.55 10.66 -3.34
C CYS A 212 -3.19 9.33 -3.71
N LEU A 213 -2.61 8.59 -4.63
CA LEU A 213 -3.12 7.28 -5.06
C LEU A 213 -2.99 6.24 -3.93
N GLN A 214 -1.86 6.24 -3.21
CA GLN A 214 -1.66 5.36 -2.07
C GLN A 214 -2.66 5.64 -0.94
N ALA A 215 -2.92 6.91 -0.62
CA ALA A 215 -3.92 7.28 0.37
C ALA A 215 -5.34 6.83 -0.06
N THR A 216 -5.66 6.98 -1.36
CA THR A 216 -6.94 6.49 -1.90
C THR A 216 -7.05 4.98 -1.75
N ALA A 217 -5.98 4.23 -2.03
CA ALA A 217 -5.93 2.77 -1.86
C ALA A 217 -6.10 2.33 -0.39
N LEU A 218 -5.63 3.16 0.56
CA LEU A 218 -5.78 2.93 2.00
C LEU A 218 -7.12 3.44 2.56
N GLY A 219 -8.03 3.97 1.71
CA GLY A 219 -9.29 4.56 2.16
C GLY A 219 -9.13 5.89 2.91
N LEU A 220 -7.94 6.50 2.87
CA LEU A 220 -7.63 7.76 3.55
C LEU A 220 -8.04 8.98 2.73
N GLY A 221 -8.30 10.10 3.42
CA GLY A 221 -8.51 11.41 2.83
C GLY A 221 -7.22 12.23 2.88
N LEU A 222 -6.98 13.04 1.83
CA LEU A 222 -5.88 14.01 1.80
C LEU A 222 -6.14 15.14 0.82
N VAL A 223 -5.35 16.20 0.95
CA VAL A 223 -5.25 17.29 -0.04
C VAL A 223 -3.82 17.79 -0.12
N THR A 224 -3.38 18.20 -1.31
CA THR A 224 -2.09 18.88 -1.48
C THR A 224 -2.26 20.38 -1.27
N VAL A 225 -1.51 20.95 -0.32
CA VAL A 225 -1.50 22.38 0.00
C VAL A 225 -0.19 22.99 -0.47
N GLY A 226 -0.26 23.93 -1.43
CA GLY A 226 0.89 24.70 -1.90
C GLY A 226 0.89 26.15 -1.39
N ALA A 227 -0.15 26.57 -0.65
CA ALA A 227 -0.26 27.92 -0.14
C ALA A 227 0.18 28.00 1.32
N PHE A 228 1.42 28.46 1.57
CA PHE A 228 2.00 28.63 2.91
C PHE A 228 3.17 29.61 2.87
N ASN A 229 3.67 29.96 4.04
CA ASN A 229 4.92 30.71 4.22
C ASN A 229 6.09 29.72 4.33
N ASP A 230 6.98 29.71 3.35
CA ASP A 230 8.11 28.76 3.25
C ASP A 230 9.01 28.82 4.49
N ALA A 231 9.38 30.03 4.94
CA ALA A 231 10.23 30.22 6.12
C ALA A 231 9.56 29.69 7.39
N GLY A 232 8.24 29.93 7.53
CA GLY A 232 7.45 29.42 8.64
C GLY A 232 7.41 27.89 8.68
N VAL A 233 7.08 27.26 7.55
CA VAL A 233 7.06 25.79 7.44
C VAL A 233 8.45 25.21 7.75
N ARG A 234 9.51 25.77 7.16
CA ARG A 234 10.89 25.31 7.39
C ARG A 234 11.28 25.32 8.88
N ILE A 235 10.98 26.42 9.59
CA ILE A 235 11.29 26.58 11.01
C ILE A 235 10.47 25.59 11.86
N ILE A 236 9.18 25.46 11.59
CA ILE A 236 8.27 24.59 12.36
C ILE A 236 8.67 23.14 12.22
N VAL A 237 8.96 22.69 10.98
CA VAL A 237 9.36 21.30 10.66
C VAL A 237 10.82 21.03 11.06
N GLY A 238 11.64 22.05 11.25
CA GLY A 238 13.06 21.88 11.60
C GLY A 238 13.93 21.44 10.42
N MET A 239 13.63 21.93 9.23
CA MET A 239 14.38 21.66 8.01
C MET A 239 15.73 22.40 7.99
N SER A 240 16.69 21.87 7.25
CA SER A 240 17.95 22.56 6.98
C SER A 240 17.75 23.79 6.09
N GLN A 241 18.77 24.67 6.03
CA GLN A 241 18.65 25.95 5.30
C GLN A 241 18.56 25.77 3.78
N ASP A 242 19.10 24.70 3.25
CA ASP A 242 19.10 24.36 1.83
C ASP A 242 17.84 23.61 1.39
N GLU A 243 16.97 23.24 2.33
CA GLU A 243 15.70 22.59 2.05
C GLU A 243 14.57 23.63 1.92
N ILE A 244 13.87 23.59 0.81
CA ILE A 244 12.74 24.47 0.51
C ILE A 244 11.45 23.64 0.51
N PRO A 245 10.45 23.93 1.36
CA PRO A 245 9.17 23.24 1.34
C PRO A 245 8.40 23.55 0.07
N LEU A 246 7.76 22.53 -0.53
CA LEU A 246 7.03 22.63 -1.78
C LEU A 246 5.56 22.20 -1.65
N TYR A 247 5.26 21.23 -0.79
CA TYR A 247 3.90 20.81 -0.43
C TYR A 247 3.79 20.52 1.06
N VAL A 248 2.64 20.86 1.61
CA VAL A 248 2.09 20.31 2.86
C VAL A 248 0.89 19.47 2.48
N ILE A 249 0.88 18.20 2.91
CA ILE A 249 -0.15 17.22 2.54
C ILE A 249 -0.76 16.66 3.83
N PRO A 250 -1.82 17.28 4.37
CA PRO A 250 -2.57 16.72 5.47
C PRO A 250 -3.28 15.45 5.06
N VAL A 251 -3.26 14.46 5.95
CA VAL A 251 -3.88 13.13 5.74
C VAL A 251 -4.64 12.72 7.00
N GLY A 252 -5.82 12.15 6.82
CA GLY A 252 -6.64 11.62 7.90
C GLY A 252 -7.65 10.57 7.42
N ARG A 253 -8.39 9.99 8.36
CA ARG A 253 -9.53 9.14 8.05
C ARG A 253 -10.62 9.99 7.40
N LYS A 254 -11.29 9.45 6.39
CA LYS A 254 -12.48 10.10 5.82
C LYS A 254 -13.62 10.10 6.85
N THR A 255 -14.38 11.19 6.91
CA THR A 255 -15.61 11.28 7.66
C THR A 255 -16.73 10.44 7.05
#